data_3a091ff7270a0ce557d38a85e75f8f00
#
_entry.id   3a091ff7270a0ce557d38a85e75f8f00
#
_cell.length_a   1.000
_cell.length_b   1.000
_cell.length_c   1.000
_cell.angle_alpha   90.00
_cell.angle_beta   90.00
_cell.angle_gamma   90.00
#
_symmetry.space_group_name_H-M   'P 1'
#
loop_
_entity.id
_entity.type
_entity.pdbx_description
1 polymer ?
#
loop_
_entity_poly.entity_id
_entity_poly.type
_entity_poly.pdbx_seq_one_letter_code
_entity_poly.pdbx_strand_id
1 'polypeptide(L)'
;MWHPFRDDIEYYEERARGLLASAWDGVPGALEVFDDVPLTDEGAHSVLAQAHGCEDWKALKANIRKPRPFARAYQAIEMQNPGELKAIITRDPWLVKASGTNGNDLLGLATAKCDERLVEVLLNGGADIDHQNVHGWTALHQAAYANLPSLAELLLAKGARTDLDARGEGGTPLTVALFWGNVETAELLARKGVHPANLRTAAGLGDLDLATEPEARRGYYRPHSGFPRWWPTNDPQEVLDEALSWAARNDRTEILGDLLKRGARIDADVYRGTALAWTAWCGLENATRTLLDLGADPNQRTGFGGPMHGEGVTALHLAAERGHLKVIRILLDAGADKTITDVNFEATPANWAGHNDQGEAQALLSA
;
A
#
# COMPACT_ATOMS: atom_id res chain seq x y z
N MET A 1 2.82 1.58 10.85
CA MET A 1 4.03 0.79 10.55
C MET A 1 3.83 -0.59 11.15
N TRP A 2 3.73 -1.62 10.33
CA TRP A 2 3.56 -2.99 10.80
C TRP A 2 4.90 -3.51 11.29
N HIS A 3 4.99 -3.78 12.58
CA HIS A 3 6.09 -4.60 13.08
C HIS A 3 5.72 -6.06 12.78
N PRO A 4 6.41 -6.74 11.89
CA PRO A 4 5.99 -8.03 11.36
C PRO A 4 6.02 -9.15 12.41
N PHE A 5 6.74 -8.94 13.50
CA PHE A 5 6.82 -9.86 14.63
C PHE A 5 7.27 -9.14 15.91
N ARG A 6 6.55 -9.37 17.00
CA ARG A 6 7.05 -9.09 18.36
C ARG A 6 6.85 -10.34 19.20
N ASP A 7 7.84 -10.71 19.96
CA ASP A 7 7.83 -11.84 20.90
C ASP A 7 7.32 -11.45 22.29
N ASP A 8 6.59 -10.36 22.35
CA ASP A 8 6.04 -9.76 23.57
C ASP A 8 4.51 -9.82 23.55
N ILE A 9 3.93 -10.65 24.43
CA ILE A 9 2.47 -10.78 24.53
C ILE A 9 1.81 -9.49 25.03
N GLU A 10 2.49 -8.73 25.88
CA GLU A 10 1.97 -7.50 26.46
C GLU A 10 1.67 -6.46 25.38
N TYR A 11 2.52 -6.39 24.34
CA TYR A 11 2.27 -5.57 23.16
C TYR A 11 0.94 -5.89 22.47
N TYR A 12 0.60 -7.18 22.32
CA TYR A 12 -0.66 -7.59 21.68
C TYR A 12 -1.87 -7.37 22.59
N GLU A 13 -1.70 -7.56 23.89
CA GLU A 13 -2.73 -7.25 24.90
C GLU A 13 -3.07 -5.76 24.92
N GLU A 14 -2.06 -4.88 24.85
CA GLU A 14 -2.26 -3.44 24.77
C GLU A 14 -2.97 -3.03 23.47
N ARG A 15 -2.60 -3.65 22.36
CA ARG A 15 -3.28 -3.38 21.07
C ARG A 15 -4.72 -3.83 21.06
N ALA A 16 -5.04 -4.99 21.65
CA ALA A 16 -6.42 -5.46 21.76
C ALA A 16 -7.26 -4.49 22.62
N ARG A 17 -6.72 -4.05 23.76
CA ARG A 17 -7.38 -3.04 24.61
C ARG A 17 -7.57 -1.71 23.91
N GLY A 18 -6.53 -1.22 23.20
CA GLY A 18 -6.62 0.04 22.44
C GLY A 18 -7.63 -0.02 21.31
N LEU A 19 -7.70 -1.14 20.60
CA LEU A 19 -8.70 -1.36 19.54
C LEU A 19 -10.12 -1.37 20.10
N LEU A 20 -10.34 -2.08 21.22
CA LEU A 20 -11.64 -2.14 21.91
C LEU A 20 -12.06 -0.76 22.43
N ALA A 21 -11.16 -0.03 23.07
CA ALA A 21 -11.43 1.33 23.54
C ALA A 21 -11.83 2.25 22.40
N SER A 22 -11.10 2.22 21.27
CA SER A 22 -11.43 3.00 20.08
C SER A 22 -12.80 2.64 19.50
N ALA A 23 -13.19 1.35 19.55
CA ALA A 23 -14.52 0.92 19.10
C ALA A 23 -15.63 1.42 20.05
N TRP A 24 -15.40 1.42 21.36
CA TRP A 24 -16.35 2.00 22.33
C TRP A 24 -16.49 3.52 22.18
N ASP A 25 -15.42 4.20 21.81
CA ASP A 25 -15.45 5.64 21.49
C ASP A 25 -16.10 5.95 20.12
N GLY A 26 -16.58 4.91 19.43
CA GLY A 26 -17.30 5.05 18.17
C GLY A 26 -16.41 5.36 16.97
N VAL A 27 -15.10 5.10 17.05
CA VAL A 27 -14.16 5.32 15.94
C VAL A 27 -14.53 4.39 14.77
N PRO A 28 -14.92 4.92 13.59
CA PRO A 28 -15.47 4.11 12.49
C PRO A 28 -14.55 2.99 12.05
N GLY A 29 -13.24 3.25 11.89
CA GLY A 29 -12.28 2.22 11.49
C GLY A 29 -12.09 1.10 12.52
N ALA A 30 -12.27 1.38 13.81
CA ALA A 30 -12.23 0.36 14.84
C ALA A 30 -13.53 -0.48 14.83
N LEU A 31 -14.69 0.15 14.68
CA LEU A 31 -15.98 -0.53 14.53
C LEU A 31 -16.00 -1.46 13.32
N GLU A 32 -15.46 -1.00 12.20
CA GLU A 32 -15.36 -1.80 10.97
C GLU A 32 -14.49 -3.07 11.15
N VAL A 33 -13.45 -2.99 11.97
CA VAL A 33 -12.59 -4.15 12.26
C VAL A 33 -13.33 -5.19 13.09
N PHE A 34 -14.20 -4.77 14.00
CA PHE A 34 -15.01 -5.70 14.79
C PHE A 34 -16.12 -6.35 13.96
N ASP A 35 -16.68 -5.64 12.96
CA ASP A 35 -17.80 -6.12 12.14
C ASP A 35 -18.92 -6.70 13.01
N ASP A 36 -19.23 -8.00 12.87
CA ASP A 36 -20.21 -8.72 13.69
C ASP A 36 -19.63 -9.29 15.01
N VAL A 37 -18.35 -9.04 15.29
CA VAL A 37 -17.70 -9.54 16.51
C VAL A 37 -18.10 -8.64 17.70
N PRO A 38 -18.52 -9.21 18.83
CA PRO A 38 -18.91 -8.41 20.01
C PRO A 38 -17.77 -7.51 20.53
N LEU A 39 -18.13 -6.28 20.95
CA LEU A 39 -17.19 -5.33 21.58
C LEU A 39 -16.86 -5.76 23.02
N THR A 40 -16.07 -6.81 23.14
CA THR A 40 -15.59 -7.41 24.39
C THR A 40 -14.08 -7.67 24.30
N ASP A 41 -13.44 -7.93 25.44
CA ASP A 41 -12.01 -8.32 25.45
C ASP A 41 -11.77 -9.58 24.60
N GLU A 42 -12.68 -10.57 24.68
CA GLU A 42 -12.58 -11.78 23.85
C GLU A 42 -12.75 -11.46 22.37
N GLY A 43 -13.67 -10.56 22.03
CA GLY A 43 -13.87 -10.08 20.67
C GLY A 43 -12.62 -9.36 20.14
N ALA A 44 -12.04 -8.47 20.92
CA ALA A 44 -10.81 -7.77 20.57
C ALA A 44 -9.62 -8.74 20.36
N HIS A 45 -9.48 -9.73 21.22
CA HIS A 45 -8.50 -10.81 21.08
C HIS A 45 -8.74 -11.63 19.81
N SER A 46 -9.99 -11.98 19.51
CA SER A 46 -10.36 -12.73 18.30
C SER A 46 -10.01 -11.95 17.03
N VAL A 47 -10.46 -10.70 16.95
CA VAL A 47 -10.20 -9.82 15.81
C VAL A 47 -8.69 -9.62 15.60
N LEU A 48 -7.94 -9.36 16.67
CA LEU A 48 -6.49 -9.16 16.59
C LEU A 48 -5.78 -10.46 16.16
N ALA A 49 -6.19 -11.62 16.68
CA ALA A 49 -5.63 -12.90 16.28
C ALA A 49 -5.86 -13.18 14.78
N GLN A 50 -7.07 -12.95 14.29
CA GLN A 50 -7.41 -13.09 12.87
C GLN A 50 -6.62 -12.10 11.98
N ALA A 51 -6.43 -10.87 12.43
CA ALA A 51 -5.61 -9.88 11.71
C ALA A 51 -4.14 -10.32 11.59
N HIS A 52 -3.68 -11.21 12.48
CA HIS A 52 -2.37 -11.84 12.43
C HIS A 52 -2.41 -13.27 11.86
N GLY A 53 -3.51 -13.67 11.22
CA GLY A 53 -3.66 -14.98 10.56
C GLY A 53 -3.72 -16.17 11.49
N CYS A 54 -4.10 -15.94 12.73
CA CYS A 54 -4.28 -16.98 13.72
C CYS A 54 -5.79 -17.28 13.88
N GLU A 55 -6.11 -18.56 14.08
CA GLU A 55 -7.49 -19.00 14.28
C GLU A 55 -8.10 -18.36 15.53
N ASP A 56 -7.33 -18.28 16.60
CA ASP A 56 -7.75 -17.74 17.88
C ASP A 56 -6.57 -17.10 18.66
N TRP A 57 -6.89 -16.47 19.78
CA TRP A 57 -5.92 -15.85 20.69
C TRP A 57 -4.89 -16.83 21.26
N LYS A 58 -5.27 -18.09 21.45
CA LYS A 58 -4.38 -19.14 21.91
C LYS A 58 -3.34 -19.48 20.86
N ALA A 59 -3.76 -19.57 19.60
CA ALA A 59 -2.86 -19.77 18.46
C ALA A 59 -1.89 -18.59 18.29
N LEU A 60 -2.35 -17.36 18.44
CA LEU A 60 -1.50 -16.16 18.43
C LEU A 60 -0.45 -16.23 19.56
N LYS A 61 -0.85 -16.53 20.80
CA LYS A 61 0.09 -16.68 21.93
C LYS A 61 1.12 -17.79 21.70
N ALA A 62 0.73 -18.88 21.08
CA ALA A 62 1.65 -19.96 20.72
C ALA A 62 2.67 -19.53 19.67
N ASN A 63 2.25 -18.68 18.72
CA ASN A 63 3.12 -18.13 17.67
C ASN A 63 4.09 -17.07 18.22
N ILE A 64 3.70 -16.28 19.22
CA ILE A 64 4.57 -15.30 19.89
C ILE A 64 5.74 -16.01 20.59
N ARG A 65 5.52 -17.19 21.16
CA ARG A 65 6.55 -17.98 21.85
C ARG A 65 7.46 -18.74 20.87
N LYS A 66 7.86 -18.13 19.76
CA LYS A 66 8.78 -18.75 18.80
C LYS A 66 10.13 -19.06 19.44
N PRO A 67 10.83 -20.09 18.93
CA PRO A 67 12.16 -20.44 19.44
C PRO A 67 13.13 -19.25 19.39
N ARG A 68 14.02 -19.15 20.38
CA ARG A 68 15.07 -18.12 20.41
C ARG A 68 15.90 -18.00 19.13
N PRO A 69 16.20 -19.08 18.37
CA PRO A 69 16.85 -18.96 17.07
C PRO A 69 16.11 -18.12 16.05
N PHE A 70 14.76 -18.19 16.00
CA PHE A 70 13.97 -17.34 15.10
C PHE A 70 14.11 -15.85 15.46
N ALA A 71 13.98 -15.51 16.74
CA ALA A 71 14.14 -14.13 17.21
C ALA A 71 15.55 -13.58 16.90
N ARG A 72 16.59 -14.43 17.02
CA ARG A 72 17.96 -14.03 16.64
C ARG A 72 18.13 -13.84 15.15
N ALA A 73 17.55 -14.69 14.32
CA ALA A 73 17.56 -14.53 12.87
C ALA A 73 16.82 -13.24 12.45
N TYR A 74 15.66 -12.97 13.07
CA TYR A 74 14.94 -11.72 12.89
C TYR A 74 15.82 -10.52 13.29
N GLN A 75 16.49 -10.56 14.43
CA GLN A 75 17.37 -9.48 14.86
C GLN A 75 18.56 -9.27 13.90
N ALA A 76 19.13 -10.35 13.35
CA ALA A 76 20.19 -10.24 12.34
C ALA A 76 19.68 -9.53 11.05
N ILE A 77 18.42 -9.77 10.66
CA ILE A 77 17.76 -9.06 9.55
C ILE A 77 17.54 -7.59 9.92
N GLU A 78 17.01 -7.27 11.11
CA GLU A 78 16.81 -5.90 11.59
C GLU A 78 18.12 -5.08 11.59
N MET A 79 19.22 -5.74 11.97
CA MET A 79 20.56 -5.15 12.01
C MET A 79 21.28 -5.17 10.65
N GLN A 80 20.62 -5.65 9.61
CA GLN A 80 21.19 -5.82 8.26
C GLN A 80 22.55 -6.55 8.28
N ASN A 81 22.62 -7.65 9.05
CA ASN A 81 23.84 -8.46 9.21
C ASN A 81 23.73 -9.81 8.49
N PRO A 82 24.06 -9.90 7.18
CA PRO A 82 23.95 -11.13 6.42
C PRO A 82 24.94 -12.21 6.89
N GLY A 83 26.07 -11.83 7.49
CA GLY A 83 27.06 -12.79 8.01
C GLY A 83 26.50 -13.55 9.23
N GLU A 84 25.89 -12.84 10.17
CA GLU A 84 25.24 -13.47 11.34
C GLU A 84 24.02 -14.29 10.92
N LEU A 85 23.18 -13.77 10.02
CA LEU A 85 22.03 -14.50 9.49
C LEU A 85 22.46 -15.82 8.86
N LYS A 86 23.52 -15.80 8.03
CA LYS A 86 24.08 -17.01 7.40
C LYS A 86 24.57 -18.02 8.46
N ALA A 87 25.26 -17.56 9.50
CA ALA A 87 25.74 -18.45 10.57
C ALA A 87 24.56 -19.10 11.33
N ILE A 88 23.51 -18.32 11.62
CA ILE A 88 22.30 -18.83 12.29
C ILE A 88 21.60 -19.88 11.42
N ILE A 89 21.36 -19.60 10.12
CA ILE A 89 20.67 -20.52 9.21
C ILE A 89 21.49 -21.79 8.98
N THR A 90 22.82 -21.66 8.88
CA THR A 90 23.70 -22.84 8.73
C THR A 90 23.59 -23.77 9.93
N ARG A 91 23.46 -23.24 11.13
CA ARG A 91 23.29 -24.02 12.37
C ARG A 91 21.86 -24.57 12.51
N ASP A 92 20.86 -23.78 12.16
CA ASP A 92 19.45 -24.08 12.34
C ASP A 92 18.69 -23.97 10.98
N PRO A 93 18.91 -24.87 9.99
CA PRO A 93 18.39 -24.74 8.62
C PRO A 93 16.86 -24.70 8.51
N TRP A 94 16.14 -25.22 9.50
CA TRP A 94 14.69 -25.20 9.53
C TRP A 94 14.10 -23.78 9.61
N LEU A 95 14.89 -22.80 10.05
CA LEU A 95 14.46 -21.40 10.20
C LEU A 95 14.02 -20.75 8.89
N VAL A 96 14.56 -21.16 7.75
CA VAL A 96 14.16 -20.63 6.43
C VAL A 96 12.70 -20.93 6.08
N LYS A 97 12.08 -21.92 6.76
CA LYS A 97 10.67 -22.30 6.62
C LYS A 97 9.80 -21.85 7.79
N ALA A 98 10.40 -21.20 8.79
CA ALA A 98 9.66 -20.72 9.95
C ALA A 98 9.01 -19.37 9.66
N SER A 99 7.80 -19.16 10.17
CA SER A 99 7.07 -17.91 10.04
C SER A 99 6.76 -17.26 11.39
N GLY A 100 6.60 -15.94 11.40
CA GLY A 100 6.20 -15.13 12.55
C GLY A 100 4.67 -15.13 12.77
N THR A 101 4.21 -14.21 13.62
CA THR A 101 2.81 -14.13 14.06
C THR A 101 1.82 -13.81 12.96
N ASN A 102 2.22 -13.05 11.95
CA ASN A 102 1.41 -12.70 10.77
C ASN A 102 1.70 -13.59 9.55
N GLY A 103 2.36 -14.74 9.78
CA GLY A 103 2.75 -15.65 8.70
C GLY A 103 3.95 -15.16 7.87
N ASN A 104 4.55 -13.99 8.14
CA ASN A 104 5.77 -13.59 7.47
C ASN A 104 6.91 -14.55 7.83
N ASP A 105 7.59 -15.05 6.82
CA ASP A 105 8.85 -15.78 6.97
C ASP A 105 10.05 -14.81 7.01
N LEU A 106 11.25 -15.36 7.18
CA LEU A 106 12.46 -14.55 7.20
C LEU A 106 12.75 -13.91 5.84
N LEU A 107 12.31 -14.50 4.72
CA LEU A 107 12.51 -13.96 3.37
C LEU A 107 11.67 -12.69 3.17
N GLY A 108 10.39 -12.71 3.53
CA GLY A 108 9.52 -11.53 3.49
C GLY A 108 10.05 -10.39 4.35
N LEU A 109 10.58 -10.72 5.55
CA LEU A 109 11.20 -9.75 6.46
C LEU A 109 12.48 -9.13 5.87
N ALA A 110 13.35 -9.94 5.26
CA ALA A 110 14.57 -9.47 4.61
C ALA A 110 14.27 -8.55 3.42
N THR A 111 13.25 -8.91 2.62
CA THR A 111 12.79 -8.10 1.50
C THR A 111 12.27 -6.74 1.98
N ALA A 112 11.56 -6.70 3.10
CA ALA A 112 11.08 -5.45 3.71
C ALA A 112 12.22 -4.53 4.20
N LYS A 113 13.44 -5.07 4.42
CA LYS A 113 14.64 -4.28 4.74
C LYS A 113 15.38 -3.77 3.51
N CYS A 114 14.94 -4.12 2.30
CA CYS A 114 15.55 -3.71 1.04
C CYS A 114 17.04 -4.12 0.91
N ASP A 115 17.44 -5.23 1.54
CA ASP A 115 18.83 -5.73 1.50
C ASP A 115 18.91 -7.04 0.72
N GLU A 116 19.38 -6.95 -0.54
CA GLU A 116 19.53 -8.08 -1.44
C GLU A 116 20.43 -9.18 -0.87
N ARG A 117 21.46 -8.83 -0.08
CA ARG A 117 22.38 -9.80 0.51
C ARG A 117 21.68 -10.70 1.55
N LEU A 118 20.75 -10.14 2.32
CA LEU A 118 19.92 -10.92 3.26
C LEU A 118 18.99 -11.87 2.49
N VAL A 119 18.37 -11.37 1.42
CA VAL A 119 17.50 -12.16 0.54
C VAL A 119 18.28 -13.32 -0.10
N GLU A 120 19.46 -13.05 -0.64
CA GLU A 120 20.33 -14.11 -1.21
C GLU A 120 20.75 -15.17 -0.18
N VAL A 121 21.09 -14.76 1.04
CA VAL A 121 21.43 -15.71 2.14
C VAL A 121 20.26 -16.65 2.40
N LEU A 122 19.03 -16.12 2.44
CA LEU A 122 17.83 -16.93 2.72
C LEU A 122 17.46 -17.85 1.56
N LEU A 123 17.49 -17.36 0.32
CA LEU A 123 17.22 -18.15 -0.87
C LEU A 123 18.26 -19.27 -1.04
N ASN A 124 19.54 -18.98 -0.82
CA ASN A 124 20.60 -19.98 -0.85
C ASN A 124 20.47 -20.99 0.32
N GLY A 125 19.82 -20.61 1.41
CA GLY A 125 19.47 -21.47 2.53
C GLY A 125 18.22 -22.34 2.30
N GLY A 126 17.52 -22.18 1.16
CA GLY A 126 16.32 -22.93 0.77
C GLY A 126 15.01 -22.32 1.29
N ALA A 127 14.95 -21.02 1.49
CA ALA A 127 13.69 -20.31 1.74
C ALA A 127 12.74 -20.49 0.55
N ASP A 128 11.44 -20.62 0.84
CA ASP A 128 10.40 -20.67 -0.18
C ASP A 128 10.19 -19.28 -0.77
N ILE A 129 10.56 -19.09 -2.04
CA ILE A 129 10.49 -17.80 -2.72
C ILE A 129 9.05 -17.29 -2.90
N ASP A 130 8.09 -18.22 -2.93
CA ASP A 130 6.67 -17.96 -3.12
C ASP A 130 5.86 -18.03 -1.82
N HIS A 131 6.53 -18.10 -0.66
CA HIS A 131 5.85 -18.10 0.62
C HIS A 131 4.89 -16.91 0.74
N GLN A 132 3.63 -17.21 1.03
CA GLN A 132 2.60 -16.22 1.26
C GLN A 132 2.33 -16.05 2.76
N ASN A 133 2.36 -14.83 3.26
CA ASN A 133 1.86 -14.54 4.59
C ASN A 133 0.31 -14.63 4.64
N VAL A 134 -0.29 -14.37 5.78
CA VAL A 134 -1.76 -14.44 5.98
C VAL A 134 -2.58 -13.52 5.07
N HIS A 135 -1.95 -12.57 4.41
CA HIS A 135 -2.57 -11.66 3.45
C HIS A 135 -2.28 -12.05 1.99
N GLY A 136 -1.69 -13.21 1.75
CA GLY A 136 -1.22 -13.62 0.43
C GLY A 136 0.08 -12.93 -0.03
N TRP A 137 0.73 -12.16 0.84
CA TRP A 137 1.88 -11.31 0.49
C TRP A 137 3.15 -12.13 0.37
N THR A 138 3.82 -12.06 -0.78
CA THR A 138 5.11 -12.71 -1.04
C THR A 138 6.27 -11.70 -1.01
N ALA A 139 7.50 -12.18 -1.08
CA ALA A 139 8.68 -11.33 -1.25
C ALA A 139 8.57 -10.42 -2.51
N LEU A 140 8.04 -10.95 -3.63
CA LEU A 140 7.87 -10.16 -4.85
C LEU A 140 6.81 -9.05 -4.70
N HIS A 141 5.73 -9.28 -3.94
CA HIS A 141 4.78 -8.22 -3.58
C HIS A 141 5.45 -7.12 -2.75
N GLN A 142 6.33 -7.49 -1.83
CA GLN A 142 7.07 -6.52 -1.01
C GLN A 142 8.00 -5.67 -1.87
N ALA A 143 8.72 -6.28 -2.81
CA ALA A 143 9.57 -5.55 -3.75
C ALA A 143 8.75 -4.60 -4.65
N ALA A 144 7.56 -5.04 -5.09
CA ALA A 144 6.64 -4.22 -5.88
C ALA A 144 6.08 -3.03 -5.09
N TYR A 145 5.71 -3.26 -3.83
CA TYR A 145 5.19 -2.23 -2.91
C TYR A 145 6.25 -1.16 -2.58
N ALA A 146 7.49 -1.57 -2.39
CA ALA A 146 8.58 -0.67 -2.00
C ALA A 146 9.33 -0.05 -3.18
N ASN A 147 8.88 -0.28 -4.41
CA ASN A 147 9.54 0.14 -5.66
C ASN A 147 11.02 -0.26 -5.73
N LEU A 148 11.29 -1.55 -5.58
CA LEU A 148 12.64 -2.13 -5.56
C LEU A 148 12.90 -2.96 -6.83
N PRO A 149 13.15 -2.34 -8.00
CA PRO A 149 13.28 -3.08 -9.25
C PRO A 149 14.45 -4.08 -9.26
N SER A 150 15.59 -3.74 -8.66
CA SER A 150 16.74 -4.67 -8.58
C SER A 150 16.40 -5.92 -7.78
N LEU A 151 15.71 -5.74 -6.63
CA LEU A 151 15.30 -6.88 -5.80
C LEU A 151 14.19 -7.69 -6.48
N ALA A 152 13.25 -7.04 -7.17
CA ALA A 152 12.25 -7.74 -7.99
C ALA A 152 12.93 -8.56 -9.10
N GLU A 153 13.94 -8.01 -9.77
CA GLU A 153 14.71 -8.72 -10.80
C GLU A 153 15.45 -9.94 -10.24
N LEU A 154 16.09 -9.81 -9.06
CA LEU A 154 16.70 -10.92 -8.35
C LEU A 154 15.69 -12.04 -8.06
N LEU A 155 14.53 -11.68 -7.49
CA LEU A 155 13.47 -12.65 -7.16
C LEU A 155 12.95 -13.35 -8.42
N LEU A 156 12.69 -12.62 -9.51
CA LEU A 156 12.27 -13.17 -10.80
C LEU A 156 13.32 -14.11 -11.40
N ALA A 157 14.62 -13.74 -11.33
CA ALA A 157 15.71 -14.57 -11.80
C ALA A 157 15.84 -15.87 -11.00
N LYS A 158 15.38 -15.88 -9.74
CA LYS A 158 15.32 -17.06 -8.87
C LYS A 158 14.02 -17.85 -9.00
N GLY A 159 13.10 -17.43 -9.86
CA GLY A 159 11.87 -18.15 -10.20
C GLY A 159 10.63 -17.74 -9.40
N ALA A 160 10.60 -16.55 -8.78
CA ALA A 160 9.41 -16.06 -8.09
C ALA A 160 8.20 -15.98 -9.03
N ARG A 161 7.06 -16.45 -8.57
CA ARG A 161 5.79 -16.39 -9.29
C ARG A 161 5.24 -14.98 -9.31
N THR A 162 4.67 -14.59 -10.46
CA THR A 162 4.11 -13.26 -10.71
C THR A 162 2.58 -13.22 -10.64
N ASP A 163 1.95 -14.39 -10.53
CA ASP A 163 0.51 -14.61 -10.62
C ASP A 163 -0.16 -14.90 -9.25
N LEU A 164 0.59 -14.79 -8.17
CA LEU A 164 0.03 -14.95 -6.83
C LEU A 164 -0.72 -13.67 -6.40
N ASP A 165 -1.87 -13.87 -5.78
CA ASP A 165 -2.71 -12.77 -5.31
C ASP A 165 -2.45 -12.45 -3.83
N ALA A 166 -2.44 -11.15 -3.53
CA ALA A 166 -2.39 -10.64 -2.16
C ALA A 166 -3.51 -9.62 -1.93
N ARG A 167 -4.15 -9.67 -0.77
CA ARG A 167 -5.16 -8.70 -0.32
C ARG A 167 -6.35 -8.51 -1.27
N GLY A 168 -6.73 -9.55 -1.97
CA GLY A 168 -7.86 -9.55 -2.90
C GLY A 168 -7.55 -10.33 -4.17
N GLU A 169 -8.58 -10.73 -4.86
CA GLU A 169 -8.47 -11.41 -6.15
C GLU A 169 -7.85 -10.47 -7.19
N GLY A 170 -6.76 -10.91 -7.81
CA GLY A 170 -6.01 -10.11 -8.78
C GLY A 170 -5.03 -9.11 -8.18
N GLY A 171 -4.80 -9.14 -6.87
CA GLY A 171 -3.78 -8.34 -6.19
C GLY A 171 -2.36 -8.85 -6.44
N THR A 172 -1.97 -9.06 -7.70
CA THR A 172 -0.65 -9.53 -8.12
C THR A 172 0.45 -8.50 -7.82
N PRO A 173 1.74 -8.88 -7.84
CA PRO A 173 2.84 -7.92 -7.69
C PRO A 173 2.76 -6.73 -8.67
N LEU A 174 2.36 -6.97 -9.94
CA LEU A 174 2.14 -5.89 -10.91
C LEU A 174 1.02 -4.94 -10.47
N THR A 175 -0.11 -5.49 -10.03
CA THR A 175 -1.24 -4.70 -9.52
C THR A 175 -0.82 -3.86 -8.31
N VAL A 176 -0.03 -4.41 -7.40
CA VAL A 176 0.48 -3.69 -6.23
C VAL A 176 1.40 -2.54 -6.65
N ALA A 177 2.35 -2.78 -7.57
CA ALA A 177 3.23 -1.73 -8.06
C ALA A 177 2.44 -0.57 -8.70
N LEU A 178 1.52 -0.88 -9.60
CA LEU A 178 0.70 0.11 -10.30
C LEU A 178 -0.26 0.87 -9.38
N PHE A 179 -0.82 0.20 -8.36
CA PHE A 179 -1.69 0.86 -7.39
C PHE A 179 -0.96 1.96 -6.63
N TRP A 180 0.31 1.76 -6.28
CA TRP A 180 1.11 2.72 -5.52
C TRP A 180 1.90 3.70 -6.39
N GLY A 181 1.79 3.61 -7.73
CA GLY A 181 2.56 4.46 -8.64
C GLY A 181 4.05 4.09 -8.70
N ASN A 182 4.40 2.84 -8.41
CA ASN A 182 5.76 2.31 -8.40
C ASN A 182 6.17 1.90 -9.82
N VAL A 183 6.32 2.90 -10.69
CA VAL A 183 6.46 2.76 -12.15
C VAL A 183 7.64 1.87 -12.53
N GLU A 184 8.81 2.05 -11.89
CA GLU A 184 10.04 1.33 -12.25
C GLU A 184 9.88 -0.18 -12.08
N THR A 185 9.29 -0.61 -10.95
CA THR A 185 9.04 -2.03 -10.70
C THR A 185 7.90 -2.55 -11.58
N ALA A 186 6.84 -1.76 -11.82
CA ALA A 186 5.76 -2.15 -12.71
C ALA A 186 6.27 -2.39 -14.15
N GLU A 187 7.09 -1.50 -14.68
CA GLU A 187 7.71 -1.63 -16.00
C GLU A 187 8.67 -2.82 -16.09
N LEU A 188 9.44 -3.09 -15.01
CA LEU A 188 10.26 -4.28 -14.94
C LEU A 188 9.40 -5.55 -15.07
N LEU A 189 8.33 -5.66 -14.28
CA LEU A 189 7.40 -6.79 -14.33
C LEU A 189 6.80 -6.97 -15.73
N ALA A 190 6.35 -5.87 -16.34
CA ALA A 190 5.82 -5.90 -17.71
C ALA A 190 6.86 -6.37 -18.73
N ARG A 191 8.10 -5.87 -18.67
CA ARG A 191 9.20 -6.33 -19.53
C ARG A 191 9.56 -7.82 -19.35
N LYS A 192 9.30 -8.37 -18.16
CA LYS A 192 9.49 -9.81 -17.88
C LYS A 192 8.28 -10.66 -18.31
N GLY A 193 7.32 -10.07 -19.02
CA GLY A 193 6.18 -10.79 -19.60
C GLY A 193 4.98 -10.90 -18.68
N VAL A 194 4.91 -10.11 -17.61
CA VAL A 194 3.71 -10.03 -16.77
C VAL A 194 2.71 -9.10 -17.44
N HIS A 195 1.59 -9.64 -17.86
CA HIS A 195 0.57 -8.89 -18.59
C HIS A 195 -0.61 -8.50 -17.69
N PRO A 196 -1.14 -7.27 -17.83
CA PRO A 196 -2.35 -6.87 -17.11
C PRO A 196 -3.57 -7.63 -17.63
N ALA A 197 -4.46 -8.02 -16.72
CA ALA A 197 -5.69 -8.72 -17.10
C ALA A 197 -6.88 -7.79 -17.28
N ASN A 198 -6.82 -6.55 -16.78
CA ASN A 198 -7.95 -5.62 -16.72
C ASN A 198 -7.58 -4.20 -17.11
N LEU A 199 -8.61 -3.36 -17.32
CA LEU A 199 -8.45 -1.99 -17.80
C LEU A 199 -7.62 -1.11 -16.84
N ARG A 200 -7.75 -1.27 -15.53
CA ARG A 200 -7.00 -0.49 -14.54
C ARG A 200 -5.49 -0.70 -14.67
N THR A 201 -5.09 -1.98 -14.69
CA THR A 201 -3.66 -2.32 -14.81
C THR A 201 -3.10 -1.99 -16.18
N ALA A 202 -3.88 -2.18 -17.26
CA ALA A 202 -3.51 -1.75 -18.60
C ALA A 202 -3.31 -0.22 -18.68
N ALA A 203 -4.24 0.55 -18.13
CA ALA A 203 -4.13 2.00 -18.03
C ALA A 203 -2.91 2.44 -17.20
N GLY A 204 -2.64 1.77 -16.09
CA GLY A 204 -1.43 2.01 -15.28
C GLY A 204 -0.12 1.77 -16.03
N LEU A 205 -0.10 0.86 -17.00
CA LEU A 205 1.04 0.66 -17.91
C LEU A 205 1.05 1.61 -19.12
N GLY A 206 -0.03 2.37 -19.36
CA GLY A 206 -0.12 3.30 -20.48
C GLY A 206 -0.58 2.68 -21.80
N ASP A 207 -1.02 1.43 -21.80
CA ASP A 207 -1.44 0.71 -22.98
C ASP A 207 -2.80 0.02 -22.79
N LEU A 208 -3.86 0.68 -23.28
CA LEU A 208 -5.24 0.22 -23.11
C LEU A 208 -5.55 -1.05 -23.92
N ASP A 209 -4.75 -1.37 -24.94
CA ASP A 209 -4.94 -2.56 -25.77
C ASP A 209 -4.48 -3.84 -25.06
N LEU A 210 -3.73 -3.70 -23.97
CA LEU A 210 -3.35 -4.83 -23.11
C LEU A 210 -4.53 -5.39 -22.29
N ALA A 211 -5.63 -4.64 -22.15
CA ALA A 211 -6.78 -5.09 -21.40
C ALA A 211 -7.53 -6.20 -22.14
N THR A 212 -7.42 -7.43 -21.67
CA THR A 212 -8.15 -8.58 -22.25
C THR A 212 -9.57 -8.69 -21.72
N GLU A 213 -9.81 -8.18 -20.50
CA GLU A 213 -11.11 -8.18 -19.82
C GLU A 213 -11.38 -6.76 -19.25
N PRO A 214 -11.72 -5.76 -20.11
CA PRO A 214 -11.81 -4.36 -19.68
C PRO A 214 -12.78 -4.10 -18.54
N GLU A 215 -13.86 -4.86 -18.47
CA GLU A 215 -14.93 -4.73 -17.48
C GLU A 215 -14.76 -5.69 -16.30
N ALA A 216 -13.75 -6.55 -16.33
CA ALA A 216 -13.58 -7.53 -15.29
C ALA A 216 -13.14 -6.88 -13.97
N ARG A 217 -13.74 -7.33 -12.88
CA ARG A 217 -13.37 -6.92 -11.53
C ARG A 217 -12.05 -7.48 -11.04
N ARG A 218 -11.48 -8.44 -11.74
CA ARG A 218 -10.18 -9.01 -11.43
C ARG A 218 -9.14 -7.93 -11.43
N GLY A 219 -8.24 -7.97 -10.47
CA GLY A 219 -7.15 -7.02 -10.36
C GLY A 219 -7.44 -5.82 -9.50
N TYR A 220 -8.34 -5.93 -8.53
CA TYR A 220 -8.37 -4.96 -7.46
C TYR A 220 -7.48 -5.41 -6.31
N TYR A 221 -6.71 -4.46 -5.81
CA TYR A 221 -5.87 -4.61 -4.65
C TYR A 221 -6.47 -3.81 -3.49
N ARG A 222 -6.67 -4.47 -2.35
CA ARG A 222 -7.06 -3.79 -1.12
C ARG A 222 -5.80 -3.45 -0.33
N PRO A 223 -5.38 -2.18 -0.28
CA PRO A 223 -4.29 -1.79 0.57
C PRO A 223 -4.60 -2.16 2.02
N HIS A 224 -3.58 -2.19 2.85
CA HIS A 224 -3.63 -2.71 4.21
C HIS A 224 -4.76 -2.12 5.10
N SER A 225 -4.90 -2.67 6.28
CA SER A 225 -5.98 -2.50 7.25
C SER A 225 -6.26 -1.06 7.75
N GLY A 226 -5.43 -0.07 7.47
CA GLY A 226 -5.76 1.33 7.77
C GLY A 226 -6.75 1.96 6.81
N PHE A 227 -7.22 1.19 5.87
CA PHE A 227 -8.07 1.67 4.80
C PHE A 227 -9.47 1.09 4.92
N PRO A 228 -10.59 1.84 4.68
CA PRO A 228 -11.93 1.30 4.68
C PRO A 228 -12.05 0.11 3.74
N ARG A 229 -12.91 -0.81 4.06
CA ARG A 229 -13.27 -1.90 3.15
C ARG A 229 -13.84 -1.30 1.88
N TRP A 230 -13.15 -1.49 0.78
CA TRP A 230 -13.65 -1.14 -0.53
C TRP A 230 -14.10 -2.41 -1.25
N TRP A 231 -15.30 -2.37 -1.74
CA TRP A 231 -15.87 -3.42 -2.57
C TRP A 231 -16.12 -2.83 -3.94
N PRO A 232 -15.29 -3.18 -4.94
CA PRO A 232 -15.51 -2.69 -6.29
C PRO A 232 -16.88 -3.14 -6.77
N THR A 233 -17.61 -2.21 -7.38
CA THR A 233 -18.89 -2.53 -8.00
C THR A 233 -18.67 -3.16 -9.39
N ASN A 234 -19.73 -3.67 -10.03
CA ASN A 234 -19.69 -4.08 -11.43
C ASN A 234 -20.04 -2.92 -12.38
N ASP A 235 -20.04 -1.68 -11.88
CA ASP A 235 -20.33 -0.51 -12.70
C ASP A 235 -19.17 -0.24 -13.67
N PRO A 236 -19.39 -0.34 -15.00
CA PRO A 236 -18.37 -0.01 -15.98
C PRO A 236 -17.83 1.41 -15.85
N GLN A 237 -18.66 2.34 -15.35
CA GLN A 237 -18.25 3.71 -15.09
C GLN A 237 -17.18 3.78 -13.97
N GLU A 238 -17.37 3.04 -12.89
CA GLU A 238 -16.36 2.97 -11.80
C GLU A 238 -15.04 2.41 -12.34
N VAL A 239 -15.08 1.33 -13.12
CA VAL A 239 -13.88 0.74 -13.73
C VAL A 239 -13.14 1.73 -14.62
N LEU A 240 -13.89 2.52 -15.41
CA LEU A 240 -13.33 3.52 -16.32
C LEU A 240 -12.71 4.71 -15.54
N ASP A 241 -13.38 5.19 -14.49
CA ASP A 241 -12.89 6.26 -13.62
C ASP A 241 -11.64 5.83 -12.87
N GLU A 242 -11.59 4.58 -12.40
CA GLU A 242 -10.39 4.02 -11.79
C GLU A 242 -9.24 3.90 -12.80
N ALA A 243 -9.52 3.49 -14.03
CA ALA A 243 -8.49 3.43 -15.08
C ALA A 243 -7.84 4.80 -15.31
N LEU A 244 -8.63 5.89 -15.30
CA LEU A 244 -8.10 7.26 -15.36
C LEU A 244 -7.18 7.56 -14.15
N SER A 245 -7.61 7.21 -12.95
CA SER A 245 -6.81 7.40 -11.73
C SER A 245 -5.53 6.57 -11.74
N TRP A 246 -5.58 5.33 -12.25
CA TRP A 246 -4.38 4.47 -12.36
C TRP A 246 -3.40 4.97 -13.42
N ALA A 247 -3.89 5.43 -14.57
CA ALA A 247 -3.04 6.07 -15.58
C ALA A 247 -2.33 7.30 -15.01
N ALA A 248 -3.09 8.17 -14.34
CA ALA A 248 -2.57 9.42 -13.76
C ALA A 248 -1.49 9.16 -12.69
N ARG A 249 -1.74 8.24 -11.72
CA ARG A 249 -0.78 7.93 -10.65
C ARG A 249 0.49 7.20 -11.12
N ASN A 250 0.49 6.69 -12.35
CA ASN A 250 1.65 6.09 -13.00
C ASN A 250 2.24 6.99 -14.10
N ASP A 251 1.89 8.29 -14.13
CA ASP A 251 2.37 9.34 -15.04
C ASP A 251 2.13 9.01 -16.53
N ARG A 252 1.06 8.26 -16.85
CA ARG A 252 0.68 7.88 -18.23
C ARG A 252 -0.19 8.97 -18.86
N THR A 253 0.39 10.13 -19.06
CA THR A 253 -0.32 11.35 -19.48
C THR A 253 -0.93 11.24 -20.89
N GLU A 254 -0.29 10.45 -21.76
CA GLU A 254 -0.66 10.25 -23.17
C GLU A 254 -2.05 9.64 -23.37
N ILE A 255 -2.52 8.83 -22.41
CA ILE A 255 -3.82 8.14 -22.52
C ILE A 255 -4.94 8.81 -21.73
N LEU A 256 -4.66 9.85 -20.92
CA LEU A 256 -5.67 10.49 -20.07
C LEU A 256 -6.81 11.08 -20.92
N GLY A 257 -6.46 11.78 -22.01
CA GLY A 257 -7.46 12.33 -22.94
C GLY A 257 -8.33 11.27 -23.60
N ASP A 258 -7.79 10.09 -23.87
CA ASP A 258 -8.57 9.00 -24.50
C ASP A 258 -9.51 8.33 -23.48
N LEU A 259 -9.09 8.19 -22.24
CA LEU A 259 -9.98 7.71 -21.17
C LEU A 259 -11.15 8.69 -20.92
N LEU A 260 -10.89 10.00 -20.94
CA LEU A 260 -11.95 11.01 -20.85
C LEU A 260 -12.92 10.96 -22.05
N LYS A 261 -12.42 10.78 -23.28
CA LYS A 261 -13.26 10.58 -24.48
C LYS A 261 -14.12 9.30 -24.39
N ARG A 262 -13.65 8.27 -23.70
CA ARG A 262 -14.42 7.05 -23.40
C ARG A 262 -15.47 7.25 -22.32
N GLY A 263 -15.49 8.42 -21.64
CA GLY A 263 -16.47 8.79 -20.62
C GLY A 263 -15.99 8.70 -19.19
N ALA A 264 -14.68 8.55 -18.94
CA ALA A 264 -14.14 8.68 -17.59
C ALA A 264 -14.42 10.08 -17.01
N ARG A 265 -14.77 10.17 -15.75
CA ARG A 265 -15.03 11.43 -15.05
C ARG A 265 -13.75 11.92 -14.37
N ILE A 266 -13.30 13.12 -14.72
CA ILE A 266 -11.99 13.64 -14.32
C ILE A 266 -11.86 13.81 -12.80
N ASP A 267 -12.95 14.23 -12.14
CA ASP A 267 -13.00 14.50 -10.69
C ASP A 267 -13.70 13.37 -9.90
N ALA A 268 -13.83 12.18 -10.50
CA ALA A 268 -14.39 11.04 -9.79
C ALA A 268 -13.51 10.68 -8.59
N ASP A 269 -14.10 10.68 -7.40
CA ASP A 269 -13.48 10.18 -6.16
C ASP A 269 -13.71 8.65 -6.09
N VAL A 270 -13.01 7.94 -6.95
CA VAL A 270 -13.00 6.49 -6.94
C VAL A 270 -11.97 6.02 -5.93
N TYR A 271 -12.22 4.96 -5.29
CA TYR A 271 -11.40 4.41 -4.22
C TYR A 271 -10.22 5.33 -3.79
N ARG A 272 -10.51 6.22 -2.86
CA ARG A 272 -9.57 7.05 -2.10
C ARG A 272 -8.88 8.16 -2.84
N GLY A 273 -9.60 8.85 -3.60
CA GLY A 273 -9.12 10.09 -4.15
C GLY A 273 -9.30 10.19 -5.64
N THR A 274 -9.46 11.42 -6.09
CA THR A 274 -9.47 11.75 -7.51
C THR A 274 -8.11 11.46 -8.16
N ALA A 275 -8.08 11.41 -9.47
CA ALA A 275 -6.83 11.30 -10.22
C ALA A 275 -5.83 12.41 -9.83
N LEU A 276 -6.30 13.65 -9.68
CA LEU A 276 -5.47 14.79 -9.27
C LEU A 276 -4.93 14.64 -7.84
N ALA A 277 -5.71 14.11 -6.92
CA ALA A 277 -5.28 13.82 -5.55
C ALA A 277 -4.11 12.82 -5.53
N TRP A 278 -4.20 11.76 -6.31
CA TRP A 278 -3.14 10.76 -6.43
C TRP A 278 -1.86 11.32 -7.05
N THR A 279 -1.96 12.12 -8.14
CA THR A 279 -0.76 12.72 -8.75
C THR A 279 -0.08 13.71 -7.80
N ALA A 280 -0.86 14.43 -7.01
CA ALA A 280 -0.35 15.35 -6.00
C ALA A 280 0.37 14.62 -4.86
N TRP A 281 -0.20 13.50 -4.39
CA TRP A 281 0.42 12.66 -3.36
C TRP A 281 1.70 11.97 -3.84
N CYS A 282 1.74 11.55 -5.11
CA CYS A 282 2.92 10.94 -5.73
C CYS A 282 3.97 11.97 -6.19
N GLY A 283 3.67 13.26 -6.23
CA GLY A 283 4.59 14.30 -6.67
C GLY A 283 4.80 14.39 -8.19
N LEU A 284 3.82 13.95 -8.99
CA LEU A 284 3.91 13.81 -10.44
C LEU A 284 3.55 15.11 -11.15
N GLU A 285 4.57 15.92 -11.49
CA GLU A 285 4.40 17.25 -12.08
C GLU A 285 3.65 17.20 -13.42
N ASN A 286 4.02 16.27 -14.33
CA ASN A 286 3.45 16.17 -15.67
C ASN A 286 1.99 15.75 -15.61
N ALA A 287 1.66 14.68 -14.88
CA ALA A 287 0.29 14.21 -14.76
C ALA A 287 -0.60 15.24 -14.04
N THR A 288 -0.08 15.93 -13.00
CA THR A 288 -0.82 17.01 -12.32
C THR A 288 -1.17 18.12 -13.31
N ARG A 289 -0.19 18.62 -14.08
CA ARG A 289 -0.40 19.67 -15.08
C ARG A 289 -1.39 19.21 -16.16
N THR A 290 -1.20 18.00 -16.70
CA THR A 290 -2.08 17.47 -17.72
C THR A 290 -3.54 17.35 -17.26
N LEU A 291 -3.76 16.86 -16.02
CA LEU A 291 -5.13 16.77 -15.47
C LEU A 291 -5.78 18.16 -15.31
N LEU A 292 -5.03 19.16 -14.83
CA LEU A 292 -5.51 20.53 -14.71
C LEU A 292 -5.82 21.15 -16.07
N ASP A 293 -4.97 20.93 -17.08
CA ASP A 293 -5.20 21.38 -18.45
C ASP A 293 -6.42 20.69 -19.10
N LEU A 294 -6.74 19.48 -18.68
CA LEU A 294 -7.94 18.72 -19.10
C LEU A 294 -9.19 19.09 -18.28
N GLY A 295 -9.09 20.00 -17.33
CA GLY A 295 -10.21 20.55 -16.59
C GLY A 295 -10.49 19.94 -15.22
N ALA A 296 -9.54 19.27 -14.60
CA ALA A 296 -9.67 18.81 -13.21
C ALA A 296 -9.82 20.00 -12.25
N ASP A 297 -10.74 19.90 -11.28
CA ASP A 297 -10.93 20.91 -10.26
C ASP A 297 -9.82 20.83 -9.19
N PRO A 298 -8.92 21.84 -9.08
CA PRO A 298 -7.87 21.86 -8.08
C PRO A 298 -8.40 21.90 -6.64
N ASN A 299 -9.67 22.26 -6.44
CA ASN A 299 -10.34 22.39 -5.16
C ASN A 299 -11.28 21.23 -4.83
N GLN A 300 -11.34 20.21 -5.71
CA GLN A 300 -12.16 19.03 -5.45
C GLN A 300 -11.76 18.38 -4.13
N ARG A 301 -12.72 18.24 -3.23
CA ARG A 301 -12.55 17.52 -1.97
C ARG A 301 -12.67 16.02 -2.20
N THR A 302 -11.87 15.25 -1.49
CA THR A 302 -11.79 13.78 -1.66
C THR A 302 -11.62 13.09 -0.30
N GLY A 303 -11.95 11.80 -0.25
CA GLY A 303 -11.76 10.94 0.91
C GLY A 303 -10.42 10.21 0.93
N PHE A 304 -9.32 10.85 0.61
CA PHE A 304 -8.00 10.24 0.52
C PHE A 304 -7.53 9.67 1.86
N GLY A 305 -7.19 8.39 1.89
CA GLY A 305 -6.75 7.73 3.11
C GLY A 305 -7.89 7.26 4.02
N GLY A 306 -9.16 7.58 3.69
CA GLY A 306 -10.34 7.21 4.44
C GLY A 306 -10.61 8.07 5.67
N PRO A 307 -11.64 7.75 6.46
CA PRO A 307 -12.15 8.61 7.52
C PRO A 307 -11.16 8.98 8.62
N MET A 308 -10.10 8.19 8.78
CA MET A 308 -9.10 8.40 9.83
C MET A 308 -7.87 9.19 9.35
N HIS A 309 -7.76 9.45 8.05
CA HIS A 309 -6.58 10.11 7.51
C HIS A 309 -6.91 11.44 6.84
N GLY A 310 -7.81 11.45 5.86
CA GLY A 310 -7.99 12.64 5.06
C GLY A 310 -9.36 12.73 4.41
N GLU A 311 -10.44 12.85 5.19
CA GLU A 311 -11.74 13.17 4.64
C GLU A 311 -11.84 14.66 4.32
N GLY A 312 -12.28 14.99 3.11
CA GLY A 312 -12.42 16.36 2.64
C GLY A 312 -11.10 17.06 2.32
N VAL A 313 -10.00 16.32 2.14
CA VAL A 313 -8.72 16.87 1.67
C VAL A 313 -8.79 17.23 0.20
N THR A 314 -7.96 18.18 -0.23
CA THR A 314 -7.73 18.52 -1.64
C THR A 314 -6.36 18.00 -2.10
N ALA A 315 -6.10 18.03 -3.40
CA ALA A 315 -4.77 17.72 -3.95
C ALA A 315 -3.66 18.57 -3.29
N LEU A 316 -3.95 19.80 -2.92
CA LEU A 316 -2.99 20.70 -2.26
C LEU A 316 -2.59 20.22 -0.86
N HIS A 317 -3.51 19.63 -0.08
CA HIS A 317 -3.19 19.02 1.22
C HIS A 317 -2.18 17.87 1.06
N LEU A 318 -2.41 17.02 0.07
CA LEU A 318 -1.59 15.83 -0.17
C LEU A 318 -0.19 16.18 -0.70
N ALA A 319 -0.10 17.16 -1.60
CA ALA A 319 1.19 17.69 -2.03
C ALA A 319 1.96 18.35 -0.88
N ALA A 320 1.25 19.01 0.02
CA ALA A 320 1.80 19.67 1.21
C ALA A 320 2.32 18.66 2.24
N GLU A 321 1.53 17.61 2.53
CA GLU A 321 1.93 16.48 3.39
C GLU A 321 3.26 15.86 2.98
N ARG A 322 3.47 15.74 1.67
CA ARG A 322 4.64 15.09 1.07
C ARG A 322 5.78 16.06 0.73
N GLY A 323 5.58 17.38 0.88
CA GLY A 323 6.58 18.40 0.58
C GLY A 323 6.88 18.57 -0.92
N HIS A 324 5.93 18.25 -1.80
CA HIS A 324 6.11 18.32 -3.25
C HIS A 324 6.01 19.73 -3.78
N LEU A 325 7.01 20.56 -3.54
CA LEU A 325 7.02 22.01 -3.80
C LEU A 325 6.62 22.40 -5.22
N LYS A 326 7.05 21.65 -6.23
CA LYS A 326 6.72 21.94 -7.62
C LYS A 326 5.24 21.68 -7.90
N VAL A 327 4.69 20.57 -7.38
CA VAL A 327 3.27 20.27 -7.50
C VAL A 327 2.43 21.29 -6.75
N ILE A 328 2.85 21.74 -5.55
CA ILE A 328 2.19 22.82 -4.82
C ILE A 328 2.09 24.08 -5.69
N ARG A 329 3.19 24.51 -6.35
CA ARG A 329 3.16 25.67 -7.24
C ARG A 329 2.23 25.48 -8.43
N ILE A 330 2.25 24.30 -9.07
CA ILE A 330 1.36 23.98 -10.19
C ILE A 330 -0.10 24.09 -9.77
N LEU A 331 -0.46 23.56 -8.60
CA LEU A 331 -1.82 23.61 -8.06
C LEU A 331 -2.23 25.05 -7.73
N LEU A 332 -1.35 25.84 -7.09
CA LEU A 332 -1.62 27.26 -6.79
C LEU A 332 -1.79 28.10 -8.05
N ASP A 333 -0.95 27.89 -9.06
CA ASP A 333 -1.05 28.56 -10.37
C ASP A 333 -2.37 28.22 -11.09
N ALA A 334 -2.91 27.05 -10.85
CA ALA A 334 -4.20 26.58 -11.35
C ALA A 334 -5.40 27.03 -10.49
N GLY A 335 -5.19 27.81 -9.43
CA GLY A 335 -6.25 28.35 -8.58
C GLY A 335 -6.65 27.48 -7.40
N ALA A 336 -5.75 26.60 -6.93
CA ALA A 336 -6.00 25.86 -5.69
C ALA A 336 -6.10 26.82 -4.49
N ASP A 337 -7.17 26.68 -3.71
CA ASP A 337 -7.44 27.49 -2.51
C ASP A 337 -6.72 26.88 -1.30
N LYS A 338 -5.65 27.56 -0.86
CA LYS A 338 -4.85 27.16 0.30
C LYS A 338 -5.55 27.34 1.66
N THR A 339 -6.76 27.92 1.68
CA THR A 339 -7.55 28.14 2.90
C THR A 339 -8.57 27.04 3.17
N ILE A 340 -8.79 26.13 2.23
CA ILE A 340 -9.66 24.96 2.43
C ILE A 340 -9.10 24.11 3.57
N THR A 341 -9.99 23.70 4.49
CA THR A 341 -9.64 22.80 5.59
C THR A 341 -10.20 21.39 5.34
N ASP A 342 -9.51 20.36 5.80
CA ASP A 342 -10.07 18.99 5.84
C ASP A 342 -11.21 18.88 6.87
N VAL A 343 -11.94 17.76 6.84
CA VAL A 343 -13.10 17.52 7.73
C VAL A 343 -12.67 17.04 9.12
N ASN A 344 -11.59 16.25 9.21
CA ASN A 344 -11.23 15.57 10.44
C ASN A 344 -10.50 16.46 11.44
N PHE A 345 -9.63 17.33 10.94
CA PHE A 345 -8.72 18.13 11.76
C PHE A 345 -8.94 19.63 11.61
N GLU A 346 -9.88 20.03 10.73
CA GLU A 346 -10.08 21.44 10.35
C GLU A 346 -8.76 22.12 9.96
N ALA A 347 -7.83 21.35 9.37
CA ALA A 347 -6.47 21.76 9.07
C ALA A 347 -6.33 22.16 7.60
N THR A 348 -5.60 23.25 7.35
CA THR A 348 -5.26 23.72 6.00
C THR A 348 -4.07 22.93 5.42
N PRO A 349 -3.79 23.01 4.10
CA PRO A 349 -2.58 22.46 3.52
C PRO A 349 -1.28 22.88 4.22
N ALA A 350 -1.19 24.13 4.70
CA ALA A 350 -0.06 24.60 5.48
C ALA A 350 0.09 23.88 6.83
N ASN A 351 -1.04 23.59 7.50
CA ASN A 351 -1.03 22.80 8.74
C ASN A 351 -0.56 21.35 8.48
N TRP A 352 -1.02 20.74 7.38
CA TRP A 352 -0.58 19.41 6.97
C TRP A 352 0.93 19.36 6.70
N ALA A 353 1.47 20.35 5.99
CA ALA A 353 2.91 20.47 5.78
C ALA A 353 3.68 20.57 7.11
N GLY A 354 3.22 21.41 8.04
CA GLY A 354 3.86 21.58 9.35
C GLY A 354 3.82 20.33 10.21
N HIS A 355 2.69 19.60 10.21
CA HIS A 355 2.54 18.35 10.95
C HIS A 355 3.48 17.23 10.43
N ASN A 356 3.81 17.28 9.15
CA ASN A 356 4.68 16.29 8.49
C ASN A 356 6.12 16.79 8.28
N ASP A 357 6.56 17.78 9.03
CA ASP A 357 7.92 18.33 9.01
C ASP A 357 8.37 18.87 7.62
N GLN A 358 7.40 19.31 6.79
CA GLN A 358 7.64 19.86 5.45
C GLN A 358 7.76 21.40 5.50
N GLY A 359 8.82 21.90 6.16
CA GLY A 359 8.99 23.33 6.49
C GLY A 359 8.97 24.25 5.26
N GLU A 360 9.56 23.87 4.12
CA GLU A 360 9.54 24.68 2.90
C GLU A 360 8.13 24.74 2.28
N ALA A 361 7.38 23.65 2.29
CA ALA A 361 6.01 23.61 1.84
C ALA A 361 5.11 24.47 2.75
N GLN A 362 5.30 24.37 4.07
CA GLN A 362 4.58 25.20 5.03
C GLN A 362 4.83 26.69 4.80
N ALA A 363 6.09 27.09 4.62
CA ALA A 363 6.44 28.50 4.36
C ALA A 363 5.81 29.00 3.06
N LEU A 364 5.86 28.20 1.98
CA LEU A 364 5.25 28.54 0.69
C LEU A 364 3.73 28.73 0.79
N LEU A 365 3.04 27.92 1.57
CA LEU A 365 1.59 27.96 1.73
C LEU A 365 1.12 29.03 2.71
N SER A 366 1.99 29.46 3.64
CA SER A 366 1.69 30.52 4.62
C SER A 366 1.94 31.93 4.10
N ALA A 367 2.73 32.07 3.04
CA ALA A 367 2.97 33.34 2.34
C ALA A 367 1.75 33.76 1.51
#